data_afbb72ef6fa1e8db8718a1bb6c09aca4
#
_entry.id   afbb72ef6fa1e8db8718a1bb6c09aca4
#
_cell.length_a   1.000
_cell.length_b   1.000
_cell.length_c   1.000
_cell.angle_alpha   90.00
_cell.angle_beta   90.00
_cell.angle_gamma   90.00
#
_symmetry.space_group_name_H-M   'P 1'
#
loop_
_entity.id
_entity.type
_entity.pdbx_description
1 polymer ?
#
loop_
_entity_poly.entity_id
_entity_poly.type
_entity_poly.pdbx_seq_one_letter_code
_entity_poly.pdbx_strand_id
1 'polypeptide(L)'
;MIRLPNIRLCAVVITMVVLLFSCRKEEQIVPSTSTTVTGGESGEICGFFLLNEGNMGSNKSTLDYFDYQTGIYTKNIYAERNPGVVKELGDVGNDIQIYGNKLYAVVNCSHFVEVMDVRTARHITQISIPNCRYLVFKGRYAYVSSYAGPVQIDPNARLGYVAKVDTVTMSVVGTCTVGYQPEEMVISGNKLYVANSGGYRVPNYDRTVSVIDLDTFREVKKIDVAINLHRLELDKYGQIWVSSRGDYYDTPSKTFVIDSRTDEVIDELKLLPNSEMAVCGDSLYVYSTEWSYHTHRNTISYAIVNVRTRKVVT
;
A
#
# COMPACT_ATOMS: atom_id res chain seq x y z
N MET A 1 -53.17 46.25 2.90
CA MET A 1 -52.60 45.57 1.74
C MET A 1 -51.38 44.78 2.23
N ILE A 2 -51.55 43.46 2.45
CA ILE A 2 -50.44 42.59 2.87
C ILE A 2 -49.70 42.18 1.59
N ARG A 3 -48.45 42.62 1.40
CA ARG A 3 -47.61 42.15 0.31
C ARG A 3 -47.20 40.70 0.56
N LEU A 4 -47.68 39.78 -0.26
CA LEU A 4 -47.21 38.38 -0.28
C LEU A 4 -45.71 38.35 -0.67
N PRO A 5 -44.89 37.61 0.06
CA PRO A 5 -43.46 37.48 -0.27
C PRO A 5 -43.32 36.79 -1.62
N ASN A 6 -42.29 37.19 -2.38
CA ASN A 6 -42.01 36.74 -3.74
C ASN A 6 -41.75 35.22 -3.71
N ILE A 7 -42.67 34.41 -4.27
CA ILE A 7 -42.61 32.93 -4.29
C ILE A 7 -41.27 32.42 -4.83
N ARG A 8 -40.68 33.15 -5.78
CA ARG A 8 -39.33 32.82 -6.30
C ARG A 8 -38.21 32.97 -5.28
N LEU A 9 -38.28 33.97 -4.40
CA LEU A 9 -37.33 34.18 -3.35
C LEU A 9 -37.45 33.09 -2.26
N CYS A 10 -38.70 32.72 -1.89
CA CYS A 10 -38.95 31.61 -0.97
C CYS A 10 -38.47 30.27 -1.53
N ALA A 11 -38.66 30.00 -2.81
CA ALA A 11 -38.16 28.77 -3.46
C ALA A 11 -36.63 28.70 -3.45
N VAL A 12 -35.92 29.79 -3.76
CA VAL A 12 -34.46 29.84 -3.72
C VAL A 12 -33.92 29.64 -2.30
N VAL A 13 -34.55 30.26 -1.30
CA VAL A 13 -34.15 30.09 0.11
C VAL A 13 -34.39 28.67 0.59
N ILE A 14 -35.50 28.04 0.24
CA ILE A 14 -35.80 26.64 0.58
C ILE A 14 -34.80 25.69 -0.11
N THR A 15 -34.48 25.91 -1.39
CA THR A 15 -33.48 25.10 -2.10
C THR A 15 -32.09 25.28 -1.47
N MET A 16 -31.72 26.49 -1.06
CA MET A 16 -30.44 26.74 -0.40
C MET A 16 -30.36 26.14 1.00
N VAL A 17 -31.46 26.11 1.73
CA VAL A 17 -31.56 25.45 3.06
C VAL A 17 -31.51 23.93 2.91
N VAL A 18 -32.12 23.35 1.87
CA VAL A 18 -32.04 21.89 1.60
C VAL A 18 -30.64 21.47 1.20
N LEU A 19 -29.89 22.33 0.50
CA LEU A 19 -28.49 22.08 0.16
C LEU A 19 -27.54 22.18 1.37
N LEU A 20 -27.93 22.92 2.42
CA LEU A 20 -27.18 23.02 3.68
C LEU A 20 -27.45 21.83 4.62
N PHE A 21 -28.54 21.08 4.42
CA PHE A 21 -28.82 19.81 5.08
C PHE A 21 -28.37 18.59 4.27
N SER A 22 -27.37 18.72 3.40
CA SER A 22 -26.58 17.59 2.98
C SER A 22 -25.87 17.05 4.24
N CYS A 23 -26.59 16.25 5.02
CA CYS A 23 -26.01 15.49 6.11
C CYS A 23 -24.83 14.69 5.53
N ARG A 24 -23.60 15.14 5.81
CA ARG A 24 -22.53 14.20 5.98
C ARG A 24 -23.08 13.16 6.95
N LYS A 25 -23.30 11.93 6.48
CA LYS A 25 -23.50 10.81 7.40
C LYS A 25 -22.32 10.89 8.35
N GLU A 26 -22.58 11.08 9.64
CA GLU A 26 -21.53 11.02 10.65
C GLU A 26 -20.76 9.74 10.37
N GLU A 27 -19.48 9.87 10.09
CA GLU A 27 -18.64 8.71 9.81
C GLU A 27 -18.66 7.86 11.07
N GLN A 28 -19.22 6.65 10.97
CA GLN A 28 -19.24 5.73 12.09
C GLN A 28 -17.78 5.41 12.44
N ILE A 29 -17.33 5.87 13.60
CA ILE A 29 -16.01 5.52 14.14
C ILE A 29 -15.97 4.01 14.28
N VAL A 30 -14.93 3.36 13.72
CA VAL A 30 -14.72 1.93 13.91
C VAL A 30 -14.36 1.71 15.39
N PRO A 31 -15.18 0.98 16.16
CA PRO A 31 -14.93 0.79 17.58
C PRO A 31 -13.69 -0.08 17.80
N SER A 32 -12.93 0.24 18.86
CA SER A 32 -11.90 -0.67 19.37
C SER A 32 -12.56 -1.81 20.14
N THR A 33 -12.22 -3.05 19.79
CA THR A 33 -12.70 -4.24 20.47
C THR A 33 -11.57 -5.24 20.66
N SER A 34 -11.62 -6.05 21.72
CA SER A 34 -10.66 -7.13 21.99
C SER A 34 -11.37 -8.46 22.05
N THR A 35 -10.76 -9.46 21.43
CA THR A 35 -11.29 -10.83 21.42
C THR A 35 -10.14 -11.79 21.76
N THR A 36 -10.35 -12.71 22.70
CA THR A 36 -9.41 -13.80 22.97
C THR A 36 -9.57 -14.86 21.88
N VAL A 37 -8.50 -15.18 21.18
CA VAL A 37 -8.49 -16.17 20.09
C VAL A 37 -7.95 -17.50 20.59
N THR A 38 -6.68 -17.56 20.94
CA THR A 38 -6.01 -18.71 21.54
C THR A 38 -4.77 -18.22 22.29
N GLY A 39 -4.36 -18.94 23.34
CA GLY A 39 -3.05 -18.75 23.94
C GLY A 39 -1.97 -19.30 23.00
N GLY A 40 -0.97 -18.48 22.68
CA GLY A 40 0.20 -18.88 21.89
C GLY A 40 1.42 -19.08 22.79
N GLU A 41 2.37 -19.92 22.36
CA GLU A 41 3.68 -19.98 22.99
C GLU A 41 4.45 -18.70 22.68
N SER A 42 5.03 -18.07 23.70
CA SER A 42 5.86 -16.88 23.50
C SER A 42 7.25 -17.30 23.02
N GLY A 43 7.54 -16.98 21.76
CA GLY A 43 8.91 -16.96 21.25
C GLY A 43 9.51 -15.55 21.36
N GLU A 44 10.53 -15.25 20.57
CA GLU A 44 11.09 -13.89 20.45
C GLU A 44 10.11 -12.91 19.78
N ILE A 45 9.17 -13.42 18.98
CA ILE A 45 8.13 -12.63 18.32
C ILE A 45 6.95 -12.48 19.28
N CYS A 46 6.67 -11.25 19.72
CA CYS A 46 5.61 -10.96 20.69
C CYS A 46 4.19 -10.94 20.08
N GLY A 47 4.07 -10.70 18.77
CA GLY A 47 2.77 -10.60 18.11
C GLY A 47 2.93 -10.09 16.67
N PHE A 48 1.80 -9.72 16.06
CA PHE A 48 1.80 -9.06 14.76
C PHE A 48 0.80 -7.91 14.69
N PHE A 49 1.10 -6.92 13.88
CA PHE A 49 0.16 -5.88 13.48
C PHE A 49 -0.50 -6.24 12.14
N LEU A 50 -1.77 -5.91 12.02
CA LEU A 50 -2.53 -6.01 10.77
C LEU A 50 -3.09 -4.63 10.41
N LEU A 51 -2.67 -4.12 9.27
CA LEU A 51 -3.22 -2.90 8.70
C LEU A 51 -4.42 -3.25 7.83
N ASN A 52 -5.59 -2.74 8.21
CA ASN A 52 -6.81 -2.88 7.41
C ASN A 52 -6.90 -1.68 6.46
N GLU A 53 -6.99 -1.97 5.18
CA GLU A 53 -6.96 -0.95 4.11
C GLU A 53 -8.10 0.06 4.25
N GLY A 54 -9.32 -0.41 4.50
CA GLY A 54 -10.53 0.41 4.38
C GLY A 54 -10.93 0.65 2.92
N ASN A 55 -12.12 1.20 2.71
CA ASN A 55 -12.57 1.58 1.37
C ASN A 55 -12.16 3.01 1.07
N MET A 56 -11.65 3.26 -0.13
CA MET A 56 -11.27 4.60 -0.59
C MET A 56 -12.43 5.61 -0.43
N GLY A 57 -12.13 6.74 0.19
CA GLY A 57 -13.10 7.79 0.52
C GLY A 57 -13.90 7.54 1.79
N SER A 58 -13.69 6.41 2.49
CA SER A 58 -14.40 6.09 3.73
C SER A 58 -13.71 6.59 5.00
N ASN A 59 -12.40 6.87 4.94
CA ASN A 59 -11.56 7.19 6.10
C ASN A 59 -11.66 6.11 7.21
N LYS A 60 -11.60 4.83 6.82
CA LYS A 60 -11.84 3.68 7.71
C LYS A 60 -10.66 2.71 7.79
N SER A 61 -9.45 3.13 7.43
CA SER A 61 -8.27 2.34 7.71
C SER A 61 -8.08 2.17 9.22
N THR A 62 -7.76 0.97 9.65
CA THR A 62 -7.53 0.64 11.06
C THR A 62 -6.27 -0.20 11.24
N LEU A 63 -5.71 -0.14 12.43
CA LEU A 63 -4.59 -0.98 12.84
C LEU A 63 -5.06 -1.95 13.92
N ASP A 64 -4.91 -3.24 13.65
CA ASP A 64 -5.19 -4.31 14.61
C ASP A 64 -3.89 -4.89 15.14
N TYR A 65 -3.94 -5.53 16.31
CA TYR A 65 -2.79 -6.20 16.92
C TYR A 65 -3.18 -7.55 17.52
N PHE A 66 -2.39 -8.58 17.25
CA PHE A 66 -2.49 -9.88 17.91
C PHE A 66 -1.26 -10.08 18.78
N ASP A 67 -1.50 -10.38 20.06
CA ASP A 67 -0.48 -10.67 21.05
C ASP A 67 -0.36 -12.19 21.22
N TYR A 68 0.79 -12.76 20.90
CA TYR A 68 1.04 -14.19 21.00
C TYR A 68 1.11 -14.67 22.45
N GLN A 69 1.54 -13.82 23.39
CA GLN A 69 1.70 -14.21 24.78
C GLN A 69 0.35 -14.35 25.48
N THR A 70 -0.56 -13.43 25.23
CA THR A 70 -1.88 -13.42 25.85
C THR A 70 -2.97 -14.09 25.03
N GLY A 71 -2.74 -14.30 23.72
CA GLY A 71 -3.74 -14.79 22.77
C GLY A 71 -4.84 -13.78 22.48
N ILE A 72 -4.64 -12.49 22.80
CA ILE A 72 -5.64 -11.44 22.59
C ILE A 72 -5.45 -10.78 21.22
N TYR A 73 -6.54 -10.72 20.47
CA TYR A 73 -6.63 -9.93 19.24
C TYR A 73 -7.39 -8.62 19.50
N THR A 74 -6.70 -7.49 19.37
CA THR A 74 -7.26 -6.16 19.58
C THR A 74 -7.48 -5.47 18.24
N LYS A 75 -8.73 -5.16 17.94
CA LYS A 75 -9.11 -4.37 16.75
C LYS A 75 -8.94 -2.89 17.03
N ASN A 76 -8.50 -2.15 15.98
CA ASN A 76 -8.35 -0.71 15.99
C ASN A 76 -7.53 -0.19 17.20
N ILE A 77 -6.39 -0.83 17.45
CA ILE A 77 -5.49 -0.47 18.56
C ILE A 77 -4.99 0.98 18.44
N TYR A 78 -4.89 1.53 17.22
CA TYR A 78 -4.46 2.91 17.02
C TYR A 78 -5.40 3.89 17.72
N ALA A 79 -6.70 3.77 17.51
CA ALA A 79 -7.70 4.64 18.15
C ALA A 79 -7.69 4.50 19.68
N GLU A 80 -7.52 3.27 20.18
CA GLU A 80 -7.44 2.99 21.62
C GLU A 80 -6.23 3.69 22.26
N ARG A 81 -5.06 3.59 21.63
CA ARG A 81 -3.79 4.09 22.18
C ARG A 81 -3.59 5.59 21.98
N ASN A 82 -4.36 6.21 21.08
CA ASN A 82 -4.21 7.61 20.68
C ASN A 82 -5.51 8.44 20.88
N PRO A 83 -6.08 8.51 22.10
CA PRO A 83 -7.36 9.17 22.35
C PRO A 83 -7.33 10.69 22.12
N GLY A 84 -6.15 11.30 22.08
CA GLY A 84 -5.95 12.73 21.81
C GLY A 84 -5.65 13.08 20.35
N VAL A 85 -5.56 12.08 19.47
CA VAL A 85 -5.35 12.24 18.03
C VAL A 85 -6.65 11.91 17.31
N VAL A 86 -6.75 12.17 16.01
CA VAL A 86 -7.89 11.74 15.18
C VAL A 86 -8.07 10.22 15.31
N LYS A 87 -9.29 9.78 15.57
CA LYS A 87 -9.59 8.37 15.94
C LYS A 87 -9.36 7.36 14.83
N GLU A 88 -9.48 7.78 13.58
CA GLU A 88 -9.20 6.96 12.41
C GLU A 88 -7.73 7.08 12.04
N LEU A 89 -7.13 5.95 11.63
CA LEU A 89 -5.76 5.96 11.10
C LEU A 89 -5.68 6.77 9.79
N GLY A 90 -6.74 6.75 9.00
CA GLY A 90 -6.88 7.54 7.78
C GLY A 90 -7.63 6.81 6.67
N ASP A 91 -7.43 7.27 5.43
CA ASP A 91 -8.09 6.73 4.24
C ASP A 91 -7.10 5.92 3.41
N VAL A 92 -7.39 4.64 3.24
CA VAL A 92 -6.60 3.62 2.53
C VAL A 92 -5.22 3.38 3.16
N GLY A 93 -5.16 2.47 4.14
CA GLY A 93 -3.90 1.91 4.65
C GLY A 93 -3.29 0.99 3.60
N ASN A 94 -2.11 1.32 3.10
CA ASN A 94 -1.52 0.63 1.95
C ASN A 94 -0.36 -0.29 2.29
N ASP A 95 0.50 0.11 3.21
CA ASP A 95 1.66 -0.67 3.62
C ASP A 95 1.98 -0.43 5.09
N ILE A 96 2.60 -1.43 5.73
CA ILE A 96 2.99 -1.37 7.13
C ILE A 96 4.34 -2.05 7.33
N GLN A 97 5.27 -1.37 7.98
CA GLN A 97 6.61 -1.89 8.23
C GLN A 97 7.11 -1.51 9.62
N ILE A 98 7.87 -2.41 10.23
CA ILE A 98 8.61 -2.14 11.47
C ILE A 98 10.07 -1.86 11.13
N TYR A 99 10.59 -0.75 11.63
CA TYR A 99 12.02 -0.45 11.52
C TYR A 99 12.56 0.12 12.83
N GLY A 100 13.50 -0.61 13.44
CA GLY A 100 14.00 -0.30 14.77
C GLY A 100 12.88 -0.40 15.82
N ASN A 101 12.66 0.68 16.56
CA ASN A 101 11.61 0.78 17.57
C ASN A 101 10.33 1.48 17.07
N LYS A 102 10.19 1.62 15.75
CA LYS A 102 9.07 2.34 15.15
C LYS A 102 8.26 1.45 14.21
N LEU A 103 6.98 1.70 14.18
CA LEU A 103 6.00 1.14 13.26
C LEU A 103 5.58 2.26 12.29
N TYR A 104 5.69 2.00 11.00
CA TYR A 104 5.34 2.94 9.94
C TYR A 104 4.14 2.40 9.18
N ALA A 105 3.07 3.16 9.10
CA ALA A 105 1.89 2.83 8.31
C ALA A 105 1.71 3.85 7.18
N VAL A 106 1.70 3.38 5.95
CA VAL A 106 1.47 4.22 4.76
C VAL A 106 -0.02 4.38 4.57
N VAL A 107 -0.51 5.63 4.64
CA VAL A 107 -1.93 5.96 4.49
C VAL A 107 -2.11 6.75 3.19
N ASN A 108 -2.44 6.04 2.12
CA ASN A 108 -2.35 6.52 0.74
C ASN A 108 -3.20 7.76 0.46
N CYS A 109 -4.52 7.65 0.62
CA CYS A 109 -5.44 8.74 0.29
C CYS A 109 -5.48 9.84 1.35
N SER A 110 -4.86 9.63 2.51
CA SER A 110 -4.61 10.68 3.51
C SER A 110 -3.25 11.37 3.32
N HIS A 111 -2.43 10.91 2.38
CA HIS A 111 -1.20 11.58 1.94
C HIS A 111 -0.09 11.67 3.00
N PHE A 112 0.02 10.68 3.88
CA PHE A 112 1.08 10.63 4.90
C PHE A 112 1.51 9.20 5.23
N VAL A 113 2.69 9.11 5.82
CA VAL A 113 3.14 7.94 6.55
C VAL A 113 2.99 8.23 8.04
N GLU A 114 2.15 7.47 8.73
CA GLU A 114 2.00 7.50 10.18
C GLU A 114 3.17 6.78 10.83
N VAL A 115 3.82 7.42 11.78
CA VAL A 115 4.95 6.84 12.54
C VAL A 115 4.53 6.67 13.99
N MET A 116 4.62 5.45 14.48
CA MET A 116 4.22 5.06 15.83
C MET A 116 5.38 4.38 16.57
N ASP A 117 5.34 4.39 17.89
CA ASP A 117 6.16 3.50 18.70
C ASP A 117 5.66 2.05 18.56
N VAL A 118 6.54 1.13 18.19
CA VAL A 118 6.16 -0.26 17.86
C VAL A 118 5.62 -1.05 19.04
N ARG A 119 6.00 -0.71 20.28
CA ARG A 119 5.54 -1.45 21.47
C ARG A 119 4.17 -1.00 21.97
N THR A 120 3.84 0.26 21.71
CA THR A 120 2.65 0.88 22.28
C THR A 120 1.61 1.29 21.25
N ALA A 121 1.95 1.27 19.95
CA ALA A 121 1.16 1.83 18.84
C ALA A 121 0.79 3.32 19.05
N ARG A 122 1.56 4.03 19.87
CA ARG A 122 1.35 5.46 20.09
C ARG A 122 1.95 6.29 18.99
N HIS A 123 1.19 7.26 18.54
CA HIS A 123 1.61 8.27 17.58
C HIS A 123 2.91 8.96 18.01
N ILE A 124 3.84 9.07 17.08
CA ILE A 124 5.08 9.85 17.21
C ILE A 124 5.00 11.08 16.31
N THR A 125 4.74 10.88 15.02
CA THR A 125 4.66 11.93 14.00
C THR A 125 4.04 11.42 12.72
N GLN A 126 3.71 12.33 11.81
CA GLN A 126 3.31 12.04 10.44
C GLN A 126 4.30 12.64 9.46
N ILE A 127 4.59 11.93 8.37
CA ILE A 127 5.43 12.39 7.28
C ILE A 127 4.55 12.59 6.05
N SER A 128 4.33 13.84 5.66
CA SER A 128 3.47 14.18 4.53
C SER A 128 4.14 13.81 3.21
N ILE A 129 3.54 12.89 2.46
CA ILE A 129 3.95 12.44 1.12
C ILE A 129 2.69 12.21 0.29
N PRO A 130 2.43 13.02 -0.75
CA PRO A 130 1.25 12.89 -1.59
C PRO A 130 1.09 11.49 -2.18
N ASN A 131 -0.07 10.87 -1.96
CA ASN A 131 -0.41 9.54 -2.47
C ASN A 131 0.73 8.53 -2.36
N CYS A 132 1.30 8.41 -1.14
CA CYS A 132 2.31 7.42 -0.81
C CYS A 132 1.76 5.99 -0.92
N ARG A 133 2.60 5.03 -1.35
CA ARG A 133 2.15 3.67 -1.63
C ARG A 133 2.85 2.62 -0.78
N TYR A 134 4.14 2.44 -0.95
CA TYR A 134 4.94 1.43 -0.27
C TYR A 134 6.18 2.06 0.32
N LEU A 135 6.77 1.38 1.30
CA LEU A 135 8.02 1.83 1.90
C LEU A 135 8.99 0.67 2.14
N VAL A 136 10.29 0.97 2.01
CA VAL A 136 11.39 0.06 2.34
C VAL A 136 12.49 0.82 3.04
N PHE A 137 13.34 0.11 3.78
CA PHE A 137 14.40 0.73 4.60
C PHE A 137 15.79 0.25 4.22
N LYS A 138 16.77 1.19 4.30
CA LYS A 138 18.18 0.86 4.30
C LYS A 138 18.97 1.84 5.16
N GLY A 139 19.63 1.33 6.19
CA GLY A 139 20.41 2.14 7.12
C GLY A 139 19.57 3.25 7.76
N ARG A 140 19.98 4.50 7.62
CA ARG A 140 19.29 5.65 8.20
C ARG A 140 18.01 6.06 7.45
N TYR A 141 17.76 5.51 6.27
CA TYR A 141 16.73 6.04 5.38
C TYR A 141 15.59 5.07 5.12
N ALA A 142 14.38 5.63 5.07
CA ALA A 142 13.22 5.02 4.45
C ALA A 142 13.05 5.57 3.04
N TYR A 143 12.59 4.73 2.13
CA TYR A 143 12.25 5.10 0.75
C TYR A 143 10.78 4.83 0.56
N VAL A 144 10.02 5.83 0.10
CA VAL A 144 8.56 5.77 0.00
C VAL A 144 8.16 6.09 -1.43
N SER A 145 7.46 5.17 -2.09
CA SER A 145 6.91 5.42 -3.43
C SER A 145 5.68 6.31 -3.36
N SER A 146 5.51 7.17 -4.36
CA SER A 146 4.42 8.15 -4.45
C SER A 146 3.95 8.32 -5.89
N TYR A 147 2.63 8.29 -6.07
CA TYR A 147 2.01 8.61 -7.37
C TYR A 147 2.18 10.09 -7.77
N ALA A 148 2.55 10.95 -6.85
CA ALA A 148 2.64 12.39 -7.03
C ALA A 148 1.30 13.08 -7.41
N GLY A 149 0.30 12.36 -7.84
CA GLY A 149 -1.01 12.81 -8.27
C GLY A 149 -2.15 12.01 -7.63
N PRO A 150 -3.40 12.38 -7.87
CA PRO A 150 -4.55 11.72 -7.29
C PRO A 150 -4.70 10.26 -7.78
N VAL A 151 -5.36 9.43 -6.96
CA VAL A 151 -5.77 8.06 -7.32
C VAL A 151 -7.05 8.15 -8.13
N GLN A 152 -6.93 8.33 -9.42
CA GLN A 152 -8.04 8.41 -10.37
C GLN A 152 -7.59 8.02 -11.78
N ILE A 153 -8.52 7.58 -12.62
CA ILE A 153 -8.21 7.30 -14.03
C ILE A 153 -7.84 8.61 -14.71
N ASP A 154 -6.60 8.70 -15.16
CA ASP A 154 -6.07 9.84 -15.90
C ASP A 154 -4.97 9.37 -16.88
N PRO A 155 -5.26 9.28 -18.18
CA PRO A 155 -4.27 8.92 -19.20
C PRO A 155 -3.05 9.85 -19.25
N ASN A 156 -3.19 11.08 -18.73
CA ASN A 156 -2.16 12.12 -18.70
C ASN A 156 -1.53 12.30 -17.31
N ALA A 157 -1.72 11.36 -16.39
CA ALA A 157 -1.12 11.41 -15.07
C ALA A 157 0.40 11.67 -15.17
N ARG A 158 0.92 12.48 -14.26
CA ARG A 158 2.36 12.77 -14.20
C ARG A 158 3.17 11.59 -13.69
N LEU A 159 4.49 11.65 -13.91
CA LEU A 159 5.44 10.70 -13.33
C LEU A 159 5.36 10.73 -11.81
N GLY A 160 5.53 9.54 -11.21
CA GLY A 160 5.69 9.39 -9.78
C GLY A 160 7.14 9.60 -9.33
N TYR A 161 7.37 9.43 -8.04
CA TYR A 161 8.69 9.55 -7.47
C TYR A 161 8.87 8.60 -6.26
N VAL A 162 10.11 8.41 -5.85
CA VAL A 162 10.47 7.86 -4.55
C VAL A 162 10.95 9.00 -3.66
N ALA A 163 10.37 9.14 -2.47
CA ALA A 163 10.85 10.03 -1.43
C ALA A 163 11.89 9.32 -0.55
N LYS A 164 13.02 9.96 -0.30
CA LYS A 164 14.03 9.54 0.68
C LYS A 164 13.74 10.26 2.00
N VAL A 165 13.44 9.52 3.04
CA VAL A 165 13.09 10.02 4.37
C VAL A 165 14.20 9.68 5.35
N ASP A 166 14.64 10.64 6.12
CA ASP A 166 15.56 10.42 7.24
C ASP A 166 14.75 9.90 8.46
N THR A 167 15.03 8.68 8.91
CA THR A 167 14.29 8.03 10.01
C THR A 167 14.62 8.58 11.42
N VAL A 168 15.58 9.50 11.51
CA VAL A 168 15.92 10.20 12.76
C VAL A 168 15.17 11.53 12.84
N THR A 169 15.25 12.34 11.76
CA THR A 169 14.58 13.66 11.71
C THR A 169 13.12 13.59 11.25
N MET A 170 12.68 12.43 10.76
CA MET A 170 11.32 12.20 10.21
C MET A 170 10.95 13.17 9.10
N SER A 171 11.91 13.52 8.26
CA SER A 171 11.72 14.49 7.18
C SER A 171 12.16 13.93 5.84
N VAL A 172 11.49 14.38 4.77
CA VAL A 172 11.91 14.07 3.39
C VAL A 172 13.18 14.87 3.09
N VAL A 173 14.25 14.17 2.75
CA VAL A 173 15.58 14.75 2.46
C VAL A 173 15.94 14.71 0.97
N GLY A 174 15.12 14.09 0.15
CA GLY A 174 15.31 14.04 -1.30
C GLY A 174 14.19 13.29 -2.00
N THR A 175 14.10 13.46 -3.31
CA THR A 175 13.17 12.73 -4.18
C THR A 175 13.86 12.28 -5.45
N CYS A 176 13.48 11.12 -5.98
CA CYS A 176 13.92 10.59 -7.26
C CYS A 176 12.69 10.32 -8.14
N THR A 177 12.56 11.00 -9.27
CA THR A 177 11.50 10.75 -10.25
C THR A 177 11.71 9.37 -10.89
N VAL A 178 10.62 8.59 -11.03
CA VAL A 178 10.61 7.25 -11.60
C VAL A 178 9.57 7.13 -12.72
N GLY A 179 8.94 5.97 -12.90
CA GLY A 179 7.84 5.79 -13.83
C GLY A 179 6.50 6.30 -13.31
N TYR A 180 5.44 5.90 -14.01
CA TYR A 180 4.09 6.30 -13.65
C TYR A 180 3.52 5.39 -12.57
N GLN A 181 2.94 6.00 -11.54
CA GLN A 181 2.24 5.32 -10.44
C GLN A 181 3.08 4.18 -9.85
N PRO A 182 4.24 4.53 -9.23
CA PRO A 182 5.14 3.55 -8.63
C PRO A 182 4.46 2.85 -7.44
N GLU A 183 4.60 1.54 -7.44
CA GLU A 183 4.06 0.62 -6.44
C GLU A 183 5.16 0.11 -5.51
N GLU A 184 5.21 -1.20 -5.28
CA GLU A 184 6.14 -1.83 -4.36
C GLU A 184 7.60 -1.71 -4.80
N MET A 185 8.49 -1.82 -3.82
CA MET A 185 9.93 -1.61 -3.98
C MET A 185 10.71 -2.66 -3.20
N VAL A 186 11.88 -3.04 -3.74
CA VAL A 186 12.85 -3.88 -3.03
C VAL A 186 14.26 -3.34 -3.17
N ILE A 187 15.12 -3.63 -2.20
CA ILE A 187 16.53 -3.24 -2.21
C ILE A 187 17.40 -4.47 -2.37
N SER A 188 18.23 -4.49 -3.43
CA SER A 188 19.28 -5.48 -3.61
C SER A 188 20.65 -4.79 -3.70
N GLY A 189 21.53 -5.11 -2.76
CA GLY A 189 22.83 -4.40 -2.65
C GLY A 189 22.64 -2.89 -2.46
N ASN A 190 23.16 -2.10 -3.38
CA ASN A 190 23.04 -0.63 -3.36
C ASN A 190 22.01 -0.08 -4.36
N LYS A 191 21.16 -0.95 -4.89
CA LYS A 191 20.12 -0.59 -5.84
C LYS A 191 18.74 -0.72 -5.22
N LEU A 192 17.87 0.25 -5.47
CA LEU A 192 16.44 0.20 -5.18
C LEU A 192 15.68 -0.02 -6.48
N TYR A 193 14.86 -1.06 -6.52
CA TYR A 193 14.00 -1.41 -7.64
C TYR A 193 12.58 -0.99 -7.32
N VAL A 194 11.91 -0.37 -8.28
CA VAL A 194 10.58 0.23 -8.12
C VAL A 194 9.66 -0.24 -9.24
N ALA A 195 8.59 -0.92 -8.92
CA ALA A 195 7.58 -1.31 -9.91
C ALA A 195 6.78 -0.08 -10.33
N ASN A 196 6.68 0.20 -11.63
CA ASN A 196 5.84 1.27 -12.16
C ASN A 196 4.61 0.63 -12.82
N SER A 197 3.42 0.91 -12.27
CA SER A 197 2.19 0.31 -12.77
C SER A 197 1.56 1.13 -13.90
N GLY A 198 1.50 2.43 -13.76
CA GLY A 198 0.62 3.25 -14.57
C GLY A 198 -0.83 2.77 -14.49
N GLY A 199 -1.24 2.08 -13.40
CA GLY A 199 -2.48 1.35 -13.31
C GLY A 199 -3.74 2.18 -13.51
N TYR A 200 -3.69 3.47 -13.20
CA TYR A 200 -4.76 4.44 -13.44
C TYR A 200 -4.58 5.25 -14.73
N ARG A 201 -3.55 4.97 -15.54
CA ARG A 201 -3.33 5.62 -16.85
C ARG A 201 -3.98 4.88 -18.02
N VAL A 202 -5.04 4.19 -17.80
CA VAL A 202 -5.74 3.38 -18.80
C VAL A 202 -5.99 4.19 -20.08
N PRO A 203 -5.65 3.69 -21.29
CA PRO A 203 -4.99 2.39 -21.56
C PRO A 203 -3.44 2.46 -21.55
N ASN A 204 -2.85 3.58 -21.15
CA ASN A 204 -1.41 3.91 -21.27
C ASN A 204 -0.64 3.44 -20.03
N TYR A 205 -0.77 2.17 -19.64
CA TYR A 205 -0.05 1.60 -18.50
C TYR A 205 1.46 1.83 -18.59
N ASP A 206 2.14 1.97 -17.44
CA ASP A 206 3.59 1.81 -17.39
C ASP A 206 3.94 0.31 -17.43
N ARG A 207 5.20 0.01 -17.77
CA ARG A 207 5.65 -1.36 -17.94
C ARG A 207 7.06 -1.60 -17.42
N THR A 208 7.57 -0.66 -16.64
CA THR A 208 8.98 -0.63 -16.28
C THR A 208 9.21 -0.88 -14.79
N VAL A 209 10.37 -1.46 -14.47
CA VAL A 209 10.97 -1.39 -13.14
C VAL A 209 12.10 -0.36 -13.19
N SER A 210 11.97 0.71 -12.41
CA SER A 210 13.03 1.71 -12.24
C SER A 210 14.10 1.19 -11.30
N VAL A 211 15.38 1.39 -11.65
CA VAL A 211 16.54 1.06 -10.82
C VAL A 211 17.19 2.35 -10.36
N ILE A 212 17.20 2.57 -9.05
CA ILE A 212 17.79 3.76 -8.40
C ILE A 212 19.08 3.34 -7.70
N ASP A 213 20.19 4.02 -8.00
CA ASP A 213 21.42 3.92 -7.22
C ASP A 213 21.26 4.70 -5.90
N LEU A 214 21.44 4.04 -4.77
CA LEU A 214 21.16 4.62 -3.45
C LEU A 214 22.21 5.59 -2.94
N ASP A 215 23.46 5.55 -3.47
CA ASP A 215 24.50 6.51 -3.10
C ASP A 215 24.23 7.88 -3.72
N THR A 216 23.90 7.89 -5.01
CA THR A 216 23.59 9.11 -5.75
C THR A 216 22.13 9.52 -5.64
N PHE A 217 21.27 8.60 -5.27
CA PHE A 217 19.80 8.69 -5.25
C PHE A 217 19.25 9.17 -6.60
N ARG A 218 19.70 8.53 -7.68
CA ARG A 218 19.27 8.80 -9.06
C ARG A 218 18.86 7.51 -9.76
N GLU A 219 17.86 7.61 -10.62
CA GLU A 219 17.50 6.52 -11.52
C GLU A 219 18.64 6.30 -12.52
N VAL A 220 19.15 5.07 -12.57
CA VAL A 220 20.28 4.69 -13.44
C VAL A 220 19.86 3.77 -14.58
N LYS A 221 18.70 3.09 -14.45
CA LYS A 221 18.18 2.19 -15.47
C LYS A 221 16.67 2.07 -15.34
N LYS A 222 16.00 1.78 -16.45
CA LYS A 222 14.64 1.22 -16.50
C LYS A 222 14.68 -0.14 -17.17
N ILE A 223 14.09 -1.14 -16.51
CA ILE A 223 13.96 -2.50 -17.03
C ILE A 223 12.54 -2.61 -17.61
N ASP A 224 12.44 -2.90 -18.91
CA ASP A 224 11.15 -3.16 -19.56
C ASP A 224 10.70 -4.58 -19.19
N VAL A 225 9.51 -4.73 -18.57
CA VAL A 225 9.02 -6.01 -18.06
C VAL A 225 7.65 -6.32 -18.67
N ALA A 226 6.59 -5.71 -18.13
CA ALA A 226 5.20 -5.91 -18.56
C ALA A 226 4.32 -4.77 -18.04
N ILE A 227 3.15 -4.59 -18.61
CA ILE A 227 2.22 -3.54 -18.20
C ILE A 227 1.71 -3.76 -16.77
N ASN A 228 1.39 -2.65 -16.08
CA ASN A 228 0.68 -2.64 -14.81
C ASN A 228 1.35 -3.50 -13.72
N LEU A 229 2.65 -3.25 -13.50
CA LEU A 229 3.43 -3.93 -12.46
C LEU A 229 2.92 -3.57 -11.06
N HIS A 230 3.04 -4.52 -10.12
CA HIS A 230 2.51 -4.30 -8.77
C HIS A 230 3.48 -4.71 -7.67
N ARG A 231 3.60 -6.01 -7.38
CA ARG A 231 4.43 -6.51 -6.29
C ARG A 231 5.86 -6.77 -6.73
N LEU A 232 6.77 -6.51 -5.82
CA LEU A 232 8.18 -6.86 -5.91
C LEU A 232 8.60 -7.63 -4.66
N GLU A 233 9.22 -8.79 -4.84
CA GLU A 233 9.83 -9.56 -3.77
C GLU A 233 11.25 -9.94 -4.12
N LEU A 234 12.18 -9.80 -3.19
CA LEU A 234 13.57 -10.18 -3.35
C LEU A 234 13.85 -11.50 -2.65
N ASP A 235 14.32 -12.51 -3.39
CA ASP A 235 14.74 -13.75 -2.79
C ASP A 235 16.23 -13.74 -2.36
N LYS A 236 16.64 -14.74 -1.61
CA LYS A 236 18.00 -14.88 -1.10
C LYS A 236 19.07 -15.14 -2.18
N TYR A 237 18.66 -15.41 -3.42
CA TYR A 237 19.56 -15.63 -4.56
C TYR A 237 19.77 -14.36 -5.38
N GLY A 238 19.14 -13.26 -5.00
CA GLY A 238 19.20 -11.97 -5.70
C GLY A 238 18.29 -11.91 -6.90
N GLN A 239 17.25 -12.76 -6.95
CA GLN A 239 16.21 -12.70 -7.95
C GLN A 239 15.06 -11.84 -7.42
N ILE A 240 14.56 -10.92 -8.24
CA ILE A 240 13.43 -10.06 -7.93
C ILE A 240 12.21 -10.61 -8.67
N TRP A 241 11.22 -11.01 -7.90
CA TRP A 241 9.93 -11.50 -8.38
C TRP A 241 9.00 -10.33 -8.58
N VAL A 242 8.41 -10.22 -9.77
CA VAL A 242 7.61 -9.05 -10.19
C VAL A 242 6.27 -9.53 -10.66
N SER A 243 5.17 -9.07 -10.05
CA SER A 243 3.83 -9.32 -10.56
C SER A 243 3.38 -8.25 -11.53
N SER A 244 2.69 -8.65 -12.61
CA SER A 244 1.93 -7.80 -13.51
C SER A 244 0.44 -8.13 -13.37
N ARG A 245 -0.40 -7.13 -13.19
CA ARG A 245 -1.86 -7.31 -13.18
C ARG A 245 -2.47 -7.46 -14.57
N GLY A 246 -1.67 -7.23 -15.63
CA GLY A 246 -2.21 -7.12 -16.97
C GLY A 246 -3.13 -5.92 -17.13
N ASP A 247 -4.09 -6.00 -18.06
CA ASP A 247 -5.08 -4.95 -18.29
C ASP A 247 -6.49 -5.32 -17.82
N TYR A 248 -6.63 -6.47 -17.14
CA TYR A 248 -7.89 -7.08 -16.68
C TYR A 248 -8.84 -7.56 -17.78
N TYR A 249 -8.42 -7.54 -19.05
CA TYR A 249 -9.21 -7.94 -20.21
C TYR A 249 -8.45 -8.94 -21.11
N ASP A 250 -7.64 -8.41 -22.02
CA ASP A 250 -6.95 -9.21 -23.05
C ASP A 250 -5.55 -9.64 -22.62
N THR A 251 -4.86 -8.84 -21.83
CA THR A 251 -3.52 -9.12 -21.33
C THR A 251 -3.58 -9.72 -19.93
N PRO A 252 -3.31 -11.02 -19.78
CA PRO A 252 -3.43 -11.69 -18.49
C PRO A 252 -2.35 -11.24 -17.50
N SER A 253 -2.66 -11.40 -16.20
CA SER A 253 -1.70 -11.29 -15.12
C SER A 253 -0.60 -12.35 -15.25
N LYS A 254 0.65 -11.97 -14.95
CA LYS A 254 1.84 -12.83 -14.99
C LYS A 254 2.82 -12.44 -13.89
N THR A 255 3.77 -13.35 -13.65
CA THR A 255 4.91 -13.10 -12.74
C THR A 255 6.20 -13.19 -13.55
N PHE A 256 7.10 -12.24 -13.32
CA PHE A 256 8.41 -12.17 -13.98
C PHE A 256 9.51 -12.29 -12.94
N VAL A 257 10.69 -12.69 -13.37
CA VAL A 257 11.89 -12.76 -12.51
C VAL A 257 12.99 -11.93 -13.14
N ILE A 258 13.54 -11.00 -12.36
CA ILE A 258 14.69 -10.17 -12.73
C ILE A 258 15.91 -10.64 -11.93
N ASP A 259 17.05 -10.81 -12.59
CA ASP A 259 18.34 -10.99 -11.90
C ASP A 259 18.89 -9.61 -11.50
N SER A 260 19.00 -9.33 -10.18
CA SER A 260 19.48 -8.03 -9.68
C SER A 260 20.95 -7.75 -9.95
N ARG A 261 21.75 -8.74 -10.40
CA ARG A 261 23.15 -8.57 -10.78
C ARG A 261 23.30 -7.99 -12.18
N THR A 262 22.42 -8.43 -13.11
CA THR A 262 22.45 -8.01 -14.53
C THR A 262 21.40 -6.95 -14.85
N ASP A 263 20.37 -6.79 -13.99
CA ASP A 263 19.19 -5.97 -14.22
C ASP A 263 18.46 -6.40 -15.52
N GLU A 264 18.26 -7.72 -15.67
CA GLU A 264 17.60 -8.30 -16.84
C GLU A 264 16.48 -9.25 -16.40
N VAL A 265 15.39 -9.28 -17.17
CA VAL A 265 14.32 -10.26 -17.00
C VAL A 265 14.85 -11.62 -17.46
N ILE A 266 14.84 -12.60 -16.57
CA ILE A 266 15.39 -13.94 -16.81
C ILE A 266 14.34 -15.04 -16.87
N ASP A 267 13.09 -14.73 -16.47
CA ASP A 267 11.99 -15.72 -16.52
C ASP A 267 10.62 -15.04 -16.54
N GLU A 268 9.63 -15.76 -17.06
CA GLU A 268 8.22 -15.42 -17.07
C GLU A 268 7.39 -16.63 -16.63
N LEU A 269 6.55 -16.48 -15.62
CA LEU A 269 5.70 -17.54 -15.10
C LEU A 269 4.22 -17.11 -15.11
N LYS A 270 3.36 -18.03 -15.49
CA LYS A 270 1.91 -17.88 -15.36
C LYS A 270 1.51 -18.46 -14.01
N LEU A 271 1.46 -17.62 -13.00
CA LEU A 271 0.97 -17.95 -11.65
C LEU A 271 -0.50 -17.52 -11.50
N LEU A 272 -0.91 -17.25 -10.26
CA LEU A 272 -2.27 -16.78 -9.95
C LEU A 272 -2.49 -15.34 -10.45
N PRO A 273 -3.68 -14.97 -10.92
CA PRO A 273 -3.98 -13.61 -11.35
C PRO A 273 -3.94 -12.63 -10.16
N ASN A 274 -3.53 -11.37 -10.44
CA ASN A 274 -3.45 -10.28 -9.44
C ASN A 274 -2.76 -10.69 -8.13
N SER A 275 -1.68 -11.45 -8.23
CA SER A 275 -1.04 -12.10 -7.09
C SER A 275 -0.42 -11.14 -6.10
N GLU A 276 -0.72 -11.37 -4.82
CA GLU A 276 0.07 -10.91 -3.70
C GLU A 276 1.16 -11.93 -3.42
N MET A 277 2.33 -11.49 -3.00
CA MET A 277 3.51 -12.36 -2.86
C MET A 277 4.23 -12.08 -1.55
N ALA A 278 4.85 -13.14 -0.99
CA ALA A 278 5.79 -13.03 0.12
C ALA A 278 6.86 -14.12 0.01
N VAL A 279 8.13 -13.75 0.14
CA VAL A 279 9.26 -14.69 0.10
C VAL A 279 9.67 -15.08 1.52
N CYS A 280 9.78 -16.39 1.76
CA CYS A 280 10.38 -16.91 2.99
C CYS A 280 11.27 -18.12 2.65
N GLY A 281 12.58 -18.01 2.91
CA GLY A 281 13.57 -19.04 2.60
C GLY A 281 13.66 -19.37 1.13
N ASP A 282 13.32 -20.61 0.75
CA ASP A 282 13.25 -21.09 -0.64
C ASP A 282 11.85 -21.06 -1.24
N SER A 283 10.88 -20.49 -0.52
CA SER A 283 9.48 -20.46 -0.93
C SER A 283 9.00 -19.05 -1.20
N LEU A 284 8.38 -18.86 -2.35
CA LEU A 284 7.52 -17.71 -2.65
C LEU A 284 6.08 -18.16 -2.44
N TYR A 285 5.42 -17.55 -1.48
CA TYR A 285 3.99 -17.73 -1.22
C TYR A 285 3.22 -16.73 -2.06
N VAL A 286 2.24 -17.22 -2.80
CA VAL A 286 1.43 -16.40 -3.72
C VAL A 286 -0.03 -16.64 -3.39
N TYR A 287 -0.81 -15.58 -3.23
CA TYR A 287 -2.26 -15.71 -3.15
C TYR A 287 -2.96 -14.67 -4.02
N SER A 288 -4.17 -14.97 -4.40
CA SER A 288 -5.02 -14.14 -5.22
C SER A 288 -6.44 -14.15 -4.71
N THR A 289 -7.11 -13.02 -4.84
CA THR A 289 -8.55 -12.91 -4.59
C THR A 289 -9.23 -12.45 -5.87
N GLU A 290 -10.19 -13.26 -6.34
CA GLU A 290 -11.00 -12.94 -7.51
C GLU A 290 -12.46 -12.74 -7.12
N TRP A 291 -13.03 -11.58 -7.45
CA TRP A 291 -14.44 -11.33 -7.23
C TRP A 291 -15.31 -12.03 -8.26
N SER A 292 -16.25 -12.84 -7.80
CA SER A 292 -17.25 -13.48 -8.65
C SER A 292 -18.55 -12.68 -8.64
N TYR A 293 -18.90 -12.09 -9.78
CA TYR A 293 -20.20 -11.41 -9.94
C TYR A 293 -21.41 -12.35 -9.89
N HIS A 294 -21.17 -13.65 -10.09
CA HIS A 294 -22.23 -14.65 -10.02
C HIS A 294 -22.56 -15.03 -8.57
N THR A 295 -21.55 -15.26 -7.75
CA THR A 295 -21.71 -15.68 -6.35
C THR A 295 -21.72 -14.52 -5.35
N HIS A 296 -21.35 -13.31 -5.78
CA HIS A 296 -21.11 -12.13 -4.93
C HIS A 296 -20.12 -12.43 -3.79
N ARG A 297 -19.07 -13.20 -4.08
CA ARG A 297 -18.01 -13.57 -3.14
C ARG A 297 -16.66 -13.54 -3.81
N ASN A 298 -15.63 -13.35 -2.99
CA ASN A 298 -14.26 -13.56 -3.43
C ASN A 298 -13.92 -15.06 -3.43
N THR A 299 -13.29 -15.53 -4.51
CA THR A 299 -12.56 -16.80 -4.54
C THR A 299 -11.12 -16.52 -4.15
N ILE A 300 -10.60 -17.26 -3.18
CA ILE A 300 -9.19 -17.17 -2.75
C ILE A 300 -8.46 -18.38 -3.33
N SER A 301 -7.35 -18.12 -3.99
CA SER A 301 -6.42 -19.13 -4.50
C SER A 301 -5.03 -18.85 -3.97
N TYR A 302 -4.26 -19.88 -3.73
CA TYR A 302 -2.87 -19.77 -3.26
C TYR A 302 -1.98 -20.81 -3.92
N ALA A 303 -0.70 -20.49 -4.00
CA ALA A 303 0.33 -21.39 -4.50
C ALA A 303 1.65 -21.15 -3.75
N ILE A 304 2.48 -22.17 -3.71
CA ILE A 304 3.86 -22.08 -3.24
C ILE A 304 4.77 -22.38 -4.40
N VAL A 305 5.72 -21.49 -4.67
CA VAL A 305 6.73 -21.63 -5.70
C VAL A 305 8.09 -21.76 -5.06
N ASN A 306 8.86 -22.76 -5.46
CA ASN A 306 10.25 -22.85 -5.05
C ASN A 306 11.07 -21.82 -5.84
N VAL A 307 11.67 -20.83 -5.15
CA VAL A 307 12.36 -19.70 -5.81
C VAL A 307 13.63 -20.12 -6.56
N ARG A 308 14.29 -21.22 -6.14
CA ARG A 308 15.50 -21.72 -6.79
C ARG A 308 15.19 -22.41 -8.12
N THR A 309 14.14 -23.24 -8.15
CA THR A 309 13.75 -24.00 -9.35
C THR A 309 12.70 -23.32 -10.19
N ARG A 310 12.06 -22.27 -9.66
CA ARG A 310 10.93 -21.50 -10.24
C ARG A 310 9.73 -22.40 -10.60
N LYS A 311 9.54 -23.47 -9.85
CA LYS A 311 8.44 -24.43 -10.05
C LYS A 311 7.42 -24.30 -8.93
N VAL A 312 6.15 -24.38 -9.28
CA VAL A 312 5.06 -24.53 -8.31
C VAL A 312 5.23 -25.84 -7.58
N VAL A 313 5.12 -25.80 -6.26
CA VAL A 313 5.24 -26.96 -5.36
C VAL A 313 3.87 -27.43 -4.91
N THR A 314 2.97 -26.48 -4.65
CA THR A 314 1.59 -26.71 -4.20
C THR A 314 0.71 -25.57 -4.66
#